data_6883a6135cf1f134b91b7eeb87ef725d
#
_entry.id   6883a6135cf1f134b91b7eeb87ef725d
#
_cell.length_a   1.000
_cell.length_b   1.000
_cell.length_c   1.000
_cell.angle_alpha   90.00
_cell.angle_beta   90.00
_cell.angle_gamma   90.00
#
_symmetry.space_group_name_H-M   'P 1'
#
loop_
_entity.id
_entity.type
_entity.pdbx_description
1 polymer ?
#
loop_
_entity_poly.entity_id
_entity_poly.type
_entity_poly.pdbx_seq_one_letter_code
_entity_poly.pdbx_strand_id
1 'polypeptide(L)'
;MASLCFSPSVLSCKIKPPITGFRKQRLSLFVCRAASLTFRDLDADDFRHPLDRQLPELHYLMVEAARILNIEAPDLYIRQSPVPNAYTLAVSGKKPFVVVHTSLVELLSQKELQAVLAHELGHLKCDHGVWLTFANILTLGAYTVPGVGSLIAQRLEEQLLRWLRAAELTCDRAALLVAQDPKVVISVLMKLAGGCPSLSDQLNVDAFLEQARSYDKASSSPVGWYIRNAQTRQLSHPLPVLRAREIDEWSRSQEYRSLLQRAIQVNSVQKV
;
A
#
# COMPACT_ATOMS: atom_id res chain seq x y z
N MET A 1 -25.22 -0.74 8.39
CA MET A 1 -24.82 -1.39 7.13
C MET A 1 -23.47 -0.79 6.74
N ALA A 2 -22.40 -1.43 7.15
CA ALA A 2 -21.06 -1.02 6.79
C ALA A 2 -20.76 -1.62 5.42
N SER A 3 -20.70 -0.77 4.41
CA SER A 3 -20.24 -1.15 3.08
C SER A 3 -18.73 -1.34 3.17
N LEU A 4 -18.33 -2.56 3.41
CA LEU A 4 -16.98 -3.02 3.14
C LEU A 4 -16.82 -2.93 1.62
N CYS A 5 -16.05 -1.97 1.14
CA CYS A 5 -15.59 -1.95 -0.24
C CYS A 5 -14.63 -3.13 -0.48
N PHE A 6 -15.17 -4.33 -0.44
CA PHE A 6 -14.63 -5.46 -1.16
C PHE A 6 -15.29 -5.44 -2.53
N SER A 7 -14.64 -4.87 -3.51
CA SER A 7 -14.96 -5.13 -4.90
C SER A 7 -14.21 -6.40 -5.33
N PRO A 8 -14.86 -7.58 -5.35
CA PRO A 8 -14.30 -8.75 -5.99
C PRO A 8 -14.73 -8.72 -7.46
N SER A 9 -14.07 -7.97 -8.26
CA SER A 9 -14.14 -8.15 -9.70
C SER A 9 -12.75 -8.34 -10.28
N VAL A 10 -12.08 -9.40 -9.80
CA VAL A 10 -11.08 -10.07 -10.62
C VAL A 10 -11.87 -10.89 -11.64
N LEU A 11 -12.28 -10.27 -12.73
CA LEU A 11 -12.65 -10.99 -13.93
C LEU A 11 -11.35 -11.62 -14.47
N SER A 12 -11.07 -12.84 -13.99
CA SER A 12 -10.19 -13.76 -14.66
C SER A 12 -10.83 -14.10 -16.00
N CYS A 13 -10.43 -13.44 -17.06
CA CYS A 13 -10.79 -13.80 -18.40
C CYS A 13 -10.05 -15.11 -18.74
N LYS A 14 -10.62 -16.25 -18.34
CA LYS A 14 -10.28 -17.54 -18.93
C LYS A 14 -10.84 -17.53 -20.33
N ILE A 15 -10.03 -17.19 -21.30
CA ILE A 15 -10.31 -17.41 -22.70
C ILE A 15 -10.29 -18.93 -22.89
N LYS A 16 -11.49 -19.52 -22.99
CA LYS A 16 -11.60 -20.88 -23.51
C LYS A 16 -11.26 -20.83 -25.00
N PRO A 17 -10.39 -21.70 -25.49
CA PRO A 17 -10.16 -21.77 -26.92
C PRO A 17 -11.44 -22.26 -27.63
N PRO A 18 -11.78 -21.73 -28.80
CA PRO A 18 -12.95 -22.19 -29.57
C PRO A 18 -12.75 -23.65 -30.01
N ILE A 19 -13.75 -24.46 -29.73
CA ILE A 19 -13.85 -25.82 -30.26
C ILE A 19 -14.20 -25.69 -31.75
N THR A 20 -13.19 -25.72 -32.59
CA THR A 20 -13.41 -25.98 -34.03
C THR A 20 -12.50 -27.13 -34.41
N GLY A 21 -13.16 -28.19 -34.91
CA GLY A 21 -12.48 -29.35 -35.44
C GLY A 21 -11.55 -28.97 -36.57
N PHE A 22 -10.26 -29.08 -36.35
CA PHE A 22 -9.27 -29.02 -37.40
C PHE A 22 -8.73 -30.42 -37.67
N ARG A 23 -8.97 -30.85 -38.93
CA ARG A 23 -8.41 -31.98 -39.66
C ARG A 23 -6.90 -32.10 -39.31
N LYS A 24 -6.46 -33.27 -38.87
CA LYS A 24 -5.03 -33.62 -38.69
C LYS A 24 -4.27 -33.39 -39.97
N GLN A 25 -3.69 -32.26 -40.19
CA GLN A 25 -2.50 -32.15 -41.05
C GLN A 25 -1.29 -32.60 -40.26
N ARG A 26 -0.58 -33.57 -40.79
CA ARG A 26 0.74 -33.95 -40.30
C ARG A 26 1.66 -32.73 -40.45
N LEU A 27 1.86 -32.01 -39.36
CA LEU A 27 2.97 -31.08 -39.23
C LEU A 27 4.25 -31.96 -39.19
N SER A 28 5.00 -31.94 -40.28
CA SER A 28 6.38 -32.41 -40.26
C SER A 28 7.12 -31.58 -39.20
N LEU A 29 7.51 -32.23 -38.12
CA LEU A 29 8.42 -31.68 -37.16
C LEU A 29 9.74 -31.39 -37.90
N PHE A 30 9.95 -30.13 -38.30
CA PHE A 30 11.29 -29.66 -38.56
C PHE A 30 12.02 -29.66 -37.21
N VAL A 31 12.69 -30.79 -36.92
CA VAL A 31 13.68 -30.81 -35.85
C VAL A 31 14.86 -30.01 -36.40
N CYS A 32 14.89 -28.71 -36.10
CA CYS A 32 16.12 -27.95 -36.12
C CYS A 32 17.09 -28.68 -35.18
N ARG A 33 18.04 -29.42 -35.70
CA ARG A 33 19.25 -29.76 -35.00
C ARG A 33 20.04 -28.47 -34.81
N ALA A 34 19.62 -27.65 -33.84
CA ALA A 34 20.49 -26.66 -33.28
C ALA A 34 21.66 -27.44 -32.66
N ALA A 35 22.86 -27.25 -33.15
CA ALA A 35 24.05 -27.60 -32.43
C ALA A 35 23.83 -27.19 -30.98
N SER A 36 24.21 -28.04 -30.04
CA SER A 36 24.01 -27.77 -28.60
C SER A 36 24.89 -26.60 -28.18
N LEU A 37 24.42 -25.40 -28.52
CA LEU A 37 24.98 -24.15 -28.02
C LEU A 37 24.59 -24.03 -26.55
N THR A 38 25.55 -24.21 -25.69
CA THR A 38 25.39 -23.98 -24.27
C THR A 38 25.90 -22.57 -23.98
N PHE A 39 25.02 -21.68 -23.66
CA PHE A 39 25.40 -20.34 -23.21
C PHE A 39 25.84 -20.46 -21.74
N ARG A 40 27.14 -20.37 -21.51
CA ARG A 40 27.71 -20.24 -20.17
C ARG A 40 27.64 -18.75 -19.80
N ASP A 41 27.28 -18.47 -18.56
CA ASP A 41 27.18 -17.11 -18.02
C ASP A 41 26.07 -16.22 -18.63
N LEU A 42 25.00 -16.84 -19.18
CA LEU A 42 23.84 -16.12 -19.65
C LEU A 42 22.96 -15.70 -18.46
N ASP A 43 22.86 -14.41 -18.21
CA ASP A 43 21.92 -13.86 -17.24
C ASP A 43 20.53 -13.71 -17.88
N ALA A 44 19.49 -13.76 -17.06
CA ALA A 44 18.11 -13.52 -17.51
C ALA A 44 17.96 -12.13 -18.19
N ASP A 45 18.77 -11.16 -17.79
CA ASP A 45 18.77 -9.82 -18.36
C ASP A 45 19.32 -9.77 -19.81
N ASP A 46 20.14 -10.75 -20.24
CA ASP A 46 20.72 -10.79 -21.57
C ASP A 46 19.69 -11.09 -22.68
N PHE A 47 18.60 -11.78 -22.35
CA PHE A 47 17.56 -12.17 -23.30
C PHE A 47 16.16 -11.65 -22.94
N ARG A 48 16.04 -10.88 -21.85
CA ARG A 48 14.76 -10.33 -21.43
C ARG A 48 14.26 -9.30 -22.43
N HIS A 49 13.02 -9.49 -22.90
CA HIS A 49 12.42 -8.56 -23.83
C HIS A 49 12.20 -7.17 -23.14
N PRO A 50 12.44 -6.03 -23.83
CA PRO A 50 12.24 -4.70 -23.24
C PRO A 50 10.85 -4.47 -22.64
N LEU A 51 9.81 -5.09 -23.18
CA LEU A 51 8.44 -4.99 -22.66
C LEU A 51 8.19 -5.83 -21.39
N ASP A 52 9.10 -6.70 -21.01
CA ASP A 52 9.04 -7.45 -19.76
C ASP A 52 9.33 -6.57 -18.53
N ARG A 53 9.95 -5.42 -18.76
CA ARG A 53 10.20 -4.38 -17.75
C ARG A 53 9.23 -3.21 -17.95
N GLN A 54 7.95 -3.45 -17.75
CA GLN A 54 6.98 -2.35 -17.74
C GLN A 54 7.20 -1.49 -16.50
N LEU A 55 7.28 -0.15 -16.69
CA LEU A 55 7.51 0.85 -15.64
C LEU A 55 8.73 0.51 -14.74
N PRO A 56 9.95 0.39 -15.31
CA PRO A 56 11.14 0.01 -14.55
C PRO A 56 11.44 0.97 -13.39
N GLU A 57 11.12 2.24 -13.54
CA GLU A 57 11.29 3.25 -12.49
C GLU A 57 10.43 2.96 -11.26
N LEU A 58 9.16 2.62 -11.45
CA LEU A 58 8.25 2.30 -10.34
C LEU A 58 8.69 1.02 -9.61
N HIS A 59 9.14 0.01 -10.36
CA HIS A 59 9.70 -1.20 -9.77
C HIS A 59 10.97 -0.90 -8.97
N TYR A 60 11.86 -0.05 -9.49
CA TYR A 60 13.07 0.37 -8.78
C TYR A 60 12.72 1.09 -7.46
N LEU A 61 11.77 2.02 -7.47
CA LEU A 61 11.31 2.72 -6.26
C LEU A 61 10.80 1.75 -5.20
N MET A 62 10.07 0.69 -5.60
CA MET A 62 9.59 -0.33 -4.68
C MET A 62 10.72 -1.18 -4.10
N VAL A 63 11.65 -1.64 -4.94
CA VAL A 63 12.80 -2.44 -4.48
C VAL A 63 13.65 -1.64 -3.49
N GLU A 64 13.87 -0.35 -3.76
CA GLU A 64 14.63 0.50 -2.85
C GLU A 64 13.89 0.73 -1.53
N ALA A 65 12.59 0.99 -1.57
CA ALA A 65 11.78 1.10 -0.36
C ALA A 65 11.79 -0.19 0.47
N ALA A 66 11.69 -1.36 -0.18
CA ALA A 66 11.76 -2.66 0.47
C ALA A 66 13.13 -2.90 1.13
N ARG A 67 14.22 -2.51 0.45
CA ARG A 67 15.57 -2.56 1.00
C ARG A 67 15.72 -1.71 2.26
N ILE A 68 15.22 -0.46 2.24
CA ILE A 68 15.26 0.44 3.39
C ILE A 68 14.46 -0.14 4.57
N LEU A 69 13.29 -0.71 4.30
CA LEU A 69 12.43 -1.33 5.31
C LEU A 69 12.90 -2.73 5.72
N ASN A 70 13.96 -3.26 5.10
CA ASN A 70 14.49 -4.61 5.34
C ASN A 70 13.40 -5.69 5.24
N ILE A 71 12.78 -5.77 4.07
CA ILE A 71 11.84 -6.81 3.66
C ILE A 71 12.14 -7.27 2.23
N GLU A 72 11.69 -8.45 1.87
CA GLU A 72 11.73 -8.90 0.48
C GLU A 72 10.75 -8.08 -0.36
N ALA A 73 11.19 -7.60 -1.52
CA ALA A 73 10.33 -6.84 -2.41
C ALA A 73 9.21 -7.75 -2.96
N PRO A 74 7.93 -7.35 -2.78
CA PRO A 74 6.79 -8.08 -3.33
C PRO A 74 6.72 -7.95 -4.85
N ASP A 75 5.83 -8.71 -5.49
CA ASP A 75 5.52 -8.50 -6.90
C ASP A 75 4.73 -7.19 -7.07
N LEU A 76 4.98 -6.48 -8.18
CA LEU A 76 4.31 -5.22 -8.49
C LEU A 76 3.40 -5.37 -9.70
N TYR A 77 2.15 -4.96 -9.55
CA TYR A 77 1.15 -4.96 -10.62
C TYR A 77 0.58 -3.55 -10.82
N ILE A 78 0.30 -3.23 -12.07
CA ILE A 78 -0.37 -1.98 -12.45
C ILE A 78 -1.79 -2.32 -12.91
N ARG A 79 -2.75 -1.59 -12.37
CA ARG A 79 -4.16 -1.71 -12.74
C ARG A 79 -4.66 -0.40 -13.33
N GLN A 80 -5.27 -0.47 -14.51
CA GLN A 80 -5.96 0.68 -15.06
C GLN A 80 -7.22 0.99 -14.23
N SER A 81 -7.27 2.19 -13.66
CA SER A 81 -8.39 2.66 -12.84
C SER A 81 -8.40 4.19 -12.81
N PRO A 82 -9.58 4.83 -12.89
CA PRO A 82 -9.70 6.28 -12.74
C PRO A 82 -9.61 6.75 -11.28
N VAL A 83 -9.70 5.84 -10.32
CA VAL A 83 -9.63 6.16 -8.88
C VAL A 83 -8.20 5.94 -8.39
N PRO A 84 -7.50 6.99 -7.91
CA PRO A 84 -6.15 6.86 -7.36
C PRO A 84 -6.17 5.93 -6.13
N ASN A 85 -5.43 4.84 -6.23
CA ASN A 85 -5.32 3.87 -5.14
C ASN A 85 -4.07 3.01 -5.30
N ALA A 86 -3.57 2.50 -4.18
CA ALA A 86 -2.65 1.37 -4.12
C ALA A 86 -3.12 0.44 -3.00
N TYR A 87 -2.80 -0.83 -3.10
CA TYR A 87 -3.10 -1.81 -2.05
C TYR A 87 -2.20 -3.01 -2.13
N THR A 88 -2.03 -3.64 -1.00
CA THR A 88 -1.21 -4.85 -0.83
C THR A 88 -2.09 -6.05 -0.57
N LEU A 89 -1.74 -7.18 -1.20
CA LEU A 89 -2.38 -8.46 -0.95
C LEU A 89 -1.33 -9.52 -0.61
N ALA A 90 -1.56 -10.20 0.49
CA ALA A 90 -0.80 -11.36 0.90
C ALA A 90 -1.73 -12.58 0.95
N VAL A 91 -1.42 -13.61 0.18
CA VAL A 91 -2.17 -14.88 0.15
C VAL A 91 -1.26 -15.95 0.71
N SER A 92 -1.78 -16.75 1.65
CA SER A 92 -1.00 -17.84 2.26
C SER A 92 -0.38 -18.77 1.22
N GLY A 93 0.92 -19.03 1.35
CA GLY A 93 1.69 -19.88 0.44
C GLY A 93 2.07 -19.25 -0.90
N LYS A 94 1.82 -17.95 -1.11
CA LYS A 94 2.23 -17.20 -2.30
C LYS A 94 3.02 -15.97 -1.92
N LYS A 95 3.88 -15.52 -2.85
CA LYS A 95 4.57 -14.24 -2.70
C LYS A 95 3.54 -13.10 -2.61
N PRO A 96 3.66 -12.18 -1.66
CA PRO A 96 2.79 -11.02 -1.58
C PRO A 96 2.97 -10.12 -2.80
N PHE A 97 1.96 -9.31 -3.11
CA PHE A 97 2.04 -8.38 -4.21
C PHE A 97 1.37 -7.04 -3.88
N VAL A 98 1.88 -6.00 -4.52
CA VAL A 98 1.34 -4.63 -4.46
C VAL A 98 0.70 -4.30 -5.80
N VAL A 99 -0.48 -3.70 -5.76
CA VAL A 99 -1.17 -3.19 -6.94
C VAL A 99 -1.23 -1.68 -6.86
N VAL A 100 -0.82 -1.00 -7.94
CA VAL A 100 -0.87 0.46 -8.07
C VAL A 100 -1.79 0.82 -9.22
N HIS A 101 -2.68 1.78 -9.01
CA HIS A 101 -3.57 2.26 -10.06
C HIS A 101 -2.89 3.30 -10.95
N THR A 102 -3.19 3.29 -12.25
CA THR A 102 -2.62 4.25 -13.23
C THR A 102 -2.87 5.69 -12.85
N SER A 103 -4.07 6.02 -12.37
CA SER A 103 -4.43 7.37 -11.92
C SER A 103 -3.59 7.85 -10.71
N LEU A 104 -3.07 6.94 -9.89
CA LEU A 104 -2.15 7.28 -8.81
C LEU A 104 -0.77 7.64 -9.37
N VAL A 105 -0.30 6.91 -10.39
CA VAL A 105 0.97 7.19 -11.07
C VAL A 105 0.92 8.54 -11.77
N GLU A 106 -0.23 8.92 -12.33
CA GLU A 106 -0.45 10.22 -12.98
C GLU A 106 -0.53 11.39 -11.99
N LEU A 107 -1.04 11.14 -10.77
CA LEU A 107 -1.26 12.15 -9.74
C LEU A 107 0.01 12.52 -8.97
N LEU A 108 0.90 11.54 -8.75
CA LEU A 108 2.00 11.64 -7.81
C LEU A 108 3.37 11.75 -8.51
N SER A 109 4.27 12.52 -7.92
CA SER A 109 5.68 12.52 -8.31
C SER A 109 6.37 11.19 -7.90
N GLN A 110 7.56 10.92 -8.43
CA GLN A 110 8.32 9.71 -8.10
C GLN A 110 8.59 9.55 -6.60
N LYS A 111 8.92 10.65 -5.89
CA LYS A 111 9.14 10.61 -4.43
C LYS A 111 7.86 10.30 -3.67
N GLU A 112 6.74 10.86 -4.10
CA GLU A 112 5.43 10.60 -3.52
C GLU A 112 4.97 9.16 -3.81
N LEU A 113 5.22 8.63 -5.00
CA LEU A 113 4.97 7.23 -5.34
C LEU A 113 5.81 6.29 -4.47
N GLN A 114 7.09 6.62 -4.24
CA GLN A 114 7.94 5.84 -3.34
C GLN A 114 7.39 5.85 -1.90
N ALA A 115 6.89 6.99 -1.42
CA ALA A 115 6.25 7.06 -0.11
C ALA A 115 4.99 6.19 -0.01
N VAL A 116 4.15 6.16 -1.06
CA VAL A 116 2.99 5.24 -1.11
C VAL A 116 3.42 3.79 -1.12
N LEU A 117 4.41 3.43 -1.94
CA LEU A 117 4.94 2.06 -1.95
C LEU A 117 5.50 1.66 -0.59
N ALA A 118 6.21 2.56 0.09
CA ALA A 118 6.72 2.32 1.44
C ALA A 118 5.59 2.16 2.47
N HIS A 119 4.48 2.88 2.33
CA HIS A 119 3.28 2.70 3.14
C HIS A 119 2.71 1.29 2.96
N GLU A 120 2.52 0.84 1.72
CA GLU A 120 2.03 -0.51 1.41
C GLU A 120 2.98 -1.59 1.94
N LEU A 121 4.29 -1.38 1.81
CA LEU A 121 5.30 -2.27 2.39
C LEU A 121 5.25 -2.28 3.92
N GLY A 122 4.82 -1.20 4.55
CA GLY A 122 4.55 -1.13 5.99
C GLY A 122 3.48 -2.12 6.42
N HIS A 123 2.41 -2.27 5.65
CA HIS A 123 1.37 -3.28 5.89
C HIS A 123 1.92 -4.71 5.84
N LEU A 124 2.82 -5.00 4.89
CA LEU A 124 3.50 -6.31 4.81
C LEU A 124 4.45 -6.53 5.98
N LYS A 125 5.26 -5.54 6.31
CA LYS A 125 6.25 -5.61 7.39
C LYS A 125 5.63 -5.92 8.75
N CYS A 126 4.42 -5.41 8.98
CA CYS A 126 3.70 -5.54 10.24
C CYS A 126 2.62 -6.63 10.22
N ASP A 127 2.56 -7.44 9.17
CA ASP A 127 1.58 -8.53 8.99
C ASP A 127 0.12 -8.08 9.19
N HIS A 128 -0.21 -6.82 8.84
CA HIS A 128 -1.53 -6.26 9.08
C HIS A 128 -2.65 -7.07 8.42
N GLY A 129 -2.41 -7.64 7.22
CA GLY A 129 -3.38 -8.48 6.51
C GLY A 129 -3.71 -9.78 7.26
N VAL A 130 -2.72 -10.40 7.91
CA VAL A 130 -2.90 -11.61 8.72
C VAL A 130 -3.76 -11.31 9.94
N TRP A 131 -3.40 -10.27 10.69
CA TRP A 131 -4.14 -9.83 11.87
C TRP A 131 -5.57 -9.40 11.54
N LEU A 132 -5.76 -8.69 10.43
CA LEU A 132 -7.10 -8.31 9.95
C LEU A 132 -7.96 -9.54 9.64
N THR A 133 -7.39 -10.54 8.96
CA THR A 133 -8.08 -11.78 8.64
C THR A 133 -8.49 -12.51 9.92
N PHE A 134 -7.58 -12.65 10.87
CA PHE A 134 -7.86 -13.29 12.17
C PHE A 134 -8.97 -12.56 12.94
N ALA A 135 -8.89 -11.22 13.01
CA ALA A 135 -9.89 -10.40 13.70
C ALA A 135 -11.29 -10.53 13.06
N ASN A 136 -11.37 -10.57 11.72
CA ASN A 136 -12.63 -10.77 11.01
C ASN A 136 -13.22 -12.16 11.28
N ILE A 137 -12.41 -13.22 11.29
CA ILE A 137 -12.86 -14.58 11.63
C ILE A 137 -13.40 -14.61 13.06
N LEU A 138 -12.70 -13.99 14.01
CA LEU A 138 -13.12 -13.94 15.41
C LEU A 138 -14.44 -13.17 15.56
N THR A 139 -14.59 -12.03 14.87
CA THR A 139 -15.81 -11.23 14.88
C THR A 139 -16.98 -12.00 14.28
N LEU A 140 -16.78 -12.70 13.15
CA LEU A 140 -17.79 -13.53 12.51
C LEU A 140 -18.20 -14.69 13.44
N GLY A 141 -17.22 -15.34 14.10
CA GLY A 141 -17.48 -16.38 15.10
C GLY A 141 -18.30 -15.86 16.29
N ALA A 142 -18.04 -14.63 16.74
CA ALA A 142 -18.79 -14.02 17.82
C ALA A 142 -20.29 -13.90 17.52
N TYR A 143 -20.65 -13.58 16.26
CA TYR A 143 -22.06 -13.50 15.86
C TYR A 143 -22.85 -14.82 16.01
N THR A 144 -22.16 -15.97 16.03
CA THR A 144 -22.81 -17.29 16.18
C THR A 144 -23.19 -17.60 17.61
N VAL A 145 -22.79 -16.80 18.61
CA VAL A 145 -23.10 -17.03 20.03
C VAL A 145 -24.53 -16.55 20.34
N PRO A 146 -25.45 -17.45 20.77
CA PRO A 146 -26.82 -17.07 21.04
C PRO A 146 -26.94 -16.04 22.16
N GLY A 147 -27.84 -15.08 22.01
CA GLY A 147 -28.19 -14.08 23.02
C GLY A 147 -27.24 -12.91 23.16
N VAL A 148 -25.93 -13.15 23.24
CA VAL A 148 -24.93 -12.11 23.49
C VAL A 148 -23.95 -11.87 22.30
N GLY A 149 -24.01 -12.69 21.28
CA GLY A 149 -23.06 -12.70 20.17
C GLY A 149 -22.96 -11.35 19.42
N SER A 150 -24.09 -10.72 19.17
CA SER A 150 -24.11 -9.42 18.50
C SER A 150 -23.42 -8.30 19.30
N LEU A 151 -23.56 -8.32 20.62
CA LEU A 151 -22.89 -7.35 21.50
C LEU A 151 -21.38 -7.57 21.53
N ILE A 152 -20.96 -8.83 21.59
CA ILE A 152 -19.53 -9.18 21.54
C ILE A 152 -18.94 -8.80 20.18
N ALA A 153 -19.58 -9.17 19.08
CA ALA A 153 -19.14 -8.85 17.74
C ALA A 153 -19.01 -7.33 17.52
N GLN A 154 -20.01 -6.56 17.96
CA GLN A 154 -19.97 -5.10 17.85
C GLN A 154 -18.78 -4.50 18.61
N ARG A 155 -18.44 -5.02 19.78
CA ARG A 155 -17.26 -4.57 20.53
C ARG A 155 -15.94 -4.94 19.84
N LEU A 156 -15.87 -6.13 19.26
CA LEU A 156 -14.71 -6.55 18.48
C LEU A 156 -14.54 -5.66 17.24
N GLU A 157 -15.61 -5.34 16.52
CA GLU A 157 -15.58 -4.43 15.38
C GLU A 157 -15.09 -3.02 15.75
N GLU A 158 -15.57 -2.48 16.88
CA GLU A 158 -15.09 -1.19 17.38
C GLU A 158 -13.58 -1.20 17.68
N GLN A 159 -13.08 -2.27 18.30
CA GLN A 159 -11.64 -2.40 18.56
C GLN A 159 -10.85 -2.64 17.28
N LEU A 160 -11.37 -3.43 16.35
CA LEU A 160 -10.76 -3.64 15.04
C LEU A 160 -10.61 -2.32 14.27
N LEU A 161 -11.65 -1.49 14.22
CA LEU A 161 -11.58 -0.18 13.57
C LEU A 161 -10.55 0.76 14.23
N ARG A 162 -10.41 0.71 15.55
CA ARG A 162 -9.35 1.46 16.26
C ARG A 162 -7.97 0.98 15.88
N TRP A 163 -7.79 -0.34 15.85
CA TRP A 163 -6.52 -0.95 15.46
C TRP A 163 -6.17 -0.64 14.00
N LEU A 164 -7.13 -0.73 13.07
CA LEU A 164 -6.92 -0.36 11.66
C LEU A 164 -6.40 1.07 11.51
N ARG A 165 -7.00 2.03 12.24
CA ARG A 165 -6.51 3.41 12.22
C ARG A 165 -5.08 3.55 12.78
N ALA A 166 -4.72 2.78 13.78
CA ALA A 166 -3.35 2.76 14.30
C ALA A 166 -2.37 2.12 13.30
N ALA A 167 -2.80 1.06 12.60
CA ALA A 167 -2.03 0.41 11.55
C ALA A 167 -1.71 1.37 10.40
N GLU A 168 -2.67 2.21 9.99
CA GLU A 168 -2.45 3.27 9.00
C GLU A 168 -1.35 4.26 9.43
N LEU A 169 -1.39 4.71 10.68
CA LEU A 169 -0.35 5.61 11.22
C LEU A 169 1.02 4.93 11.28
N THR A 170 1.06 3.63 11.54
CA THR A 170 2.31 2.84 11.48
C THR A 170 2.86 2.80 10.06
N CYS A 171 2.01 2.61 9.05
CA CYS A 171 2.43 2.61 7.65
C CYS A 171 2.85 4.00 7.16
N ASP A 172 2.22 5.07 7.67
CA ASP A 172 2.67 6.44 7.42
C ASP A 172 4.07 6.70 7.97
N ARG A 173 4.39 6.14 9.14
CA ARG A 173 5.76 6.18 9.71
C ARG A 173 6.75 5.42 8.84
N ALA A 174 6.37 4.26 8.28
CA ALA A 174 7.20 3.54 7.32
C ALA A 174 7.45 4.36 6.05
N ALA A 175 6.42 5.03 5.53
CA ALA A 175 6.55 5.97 4.42
C ALA A 175 7.54 7.11 4.73
N LEU A 176 7.47 7.70 5.93
CA LEU A 176 8.38 8.76 6.34
C LEU A 176 9.81 8.27 6.53
N LEU A 177 10.03 7.04 7.01
CA LEU A 177 11.37 6.46 7.13
C LEU A 177 12.05 6.31 5.76
N VAL A 178 11.28 6.00 4.72
CA VAL A 178 11.81 5.85 3.36
C VAL A 178 11.97 7.21 2.68
N ALA A 179 10.95 8.06 2.72
CA ALA A 179 10.97 9.38 2.07
C ALA A 179 11.92 10.37 2.75
N GLN A 180 12.11 10.25 4.06
CA GLN A 180 12.92 11.13 4.93
C GLN A 180 12.54 12.62 4.84
N ASP A 181 11.41 12.92 4.23
CA ASP A 181 10.85 14.25 4.09
C ASP A 181 9.35 14.21 4.45
N PRO A 182 8.94 14.81 5.59
CA PRO A 182 7.54 14.81 5.99
C PRO A 182 6.63 15.53 4.99
N LYS A 183 7.13 16.54 4.26
CA LYS A 183 6.34 17.25 3.26
C LYS A 183 5.94 16.37 2.10
N VAL A 184 6.77 15.41 1.71
CA VAL A 184 6.46 14.42 0.68
C VAL A 184 5.28 13.53 1.12
N VAL A 185 5.33 12.98 2.32
CA VAL A 185 4.26 12.10 2.84
C VAL A 185 2.95 12.89 3.04
N ILE A 186 3.03 14.10 3.56
CA ILE A 186 1.87 14.98 3.75
C ILE A 186 1.26 15.40 2.41
N SER A 187 2.09 15.66 1.39
CA SER A 187 1.63 15.96 0.04
C SER A 187 0.83 14.81 -0.57
N VAL A 188 1.26 13.56 -0.36
CA VAL A 188 0.47 12.37 -0.76
C VAL A 188 -0.91 12.39 -0.11
N LEU A 189 -0.98 12.57 1.20
CA LEU A 189 -2.25 12.59 1.94
C LEU A 189 -3.19 13.71 1.44
N MET A 190 -2.63 14.88 1.17
CA MET A 190 -3.35 16.03 0.64
C MET A 190 -3.88 15.77 -0.77
N LYS A 191 -3.06 15.21 -1.66
CA LYS A 191 -3.44 14.89 -3.04
C LYS A 191 -4.48 13.78 -3.09
N LEU A 192 -4.38 12.77 -2.24
CA LEU A 192 -5.39 11.71 -2.13
C LEU A 192 -6.72 12.20 -1.54
N ALA A 193 -6.68 13.23 -0.69
CA ALA A 193 -7.89 13.79 -0.08
C ALA A 193 -8.70 14.66 -1.04
N GLY A 194 -8.10 15.37 -1.97
CA GLY A 194 -8.80 16.32 -2.82
C GLY A 194 -8.03 16.76 -4.06
N GLY A 195 -6.93 16.10 -4.40
CA GLY A 195 -6.14 16.44 -5.57
C GLY A 195 -6.63 15.73 -6.84
N CYS A 196 -6.37 16.38 -7.96
CA CYS A 196 -6.40 15.77 -9.28
C CYS A 196 -5.18 16.26 -10.06
N PRO A 197 -4.74 15.56 -11.13
CA PRO A 197 -3.53 15.93 -11.85
C PRO A 197 -3.50 17.39 -12.32
N SER A 198 -4.65 17.93 -12.74
CA SER A 198 -4.76 19.33 -13.20
C SER A 198 -4.68 20.39 -12.10
N LEU A 199 -4.83 20.02 -10.83
CA LEU A 199 -4.80 20.93 -9.68
C LEU A 199 -3.64 20.65 -8.73
N SER A 200 -2.83 19.64 -8.99
CA SER A 200 -1.75 19.20 -8.09
C SER A 200 -0.77 20.31 -7.74
N ASP A 201 -0.47 21.19 -8.69
CA ASP A 201 0.49 22.28 -8.53
C ASP A 201 -0.08 23.47 -7.71
N GLN A 202 -1.40 23.53 -7.54
CA GLN A 202 -2.07 24.55 -6.75
C GLN A 202 -2.26 24.16 -5.27
N LEU A 203 -1.96 22.91 -4.93
CA LEU A 203 -2.08 22.40 -3.57
C LEU A 203 -0.88 22.83 -2.72
N ASN A 204 -1.16 23.30 -1.49
CA ASN A 204 -0.16 23.82 -0.58
C ASN A 204 -0.12 22.97 0.71
N VAL A 205 1.01 22.30 0.94
CA VAL A 205 1.23 21.43 2.11
C VAL A 205 1.16 22.20 3.42
N ASP A 206 1.69 23.41 3.47
CA ASP A 206 1.72 24.20 4.71
C ASP A 206 0.30 24.68 5.07
N ALA A 207 -0.53 25.05 4.08
CA ALA A 207 -1.94 25.34 4.28
C ALA A 207 -2.75 24.11 4.74
N PHE A 208 -2.43 22.93 4.21
CA PHE A 208 -3.05 21.68 4.64
C PHE A 208 -2.71 21.33 6.09
N LEU A 209 -1.47 21.58 6.52
CA LEU A 209 -1.04 21.42 7.92
C LEU A 209 -1.73 22.43 8.84
N GLU A 210 -1.95 23.66 8.40
CA GLU A 210 -2.68 24.65 9.19
C GLU A 210 -4.15 24.25 9.35
N GLN A 211 -4.76 23.71 8.29
CA GLN A 211 -6.08 23.11 8.38
C GLN A 211 -6.13 21.96 9.40
N ALA A 212 -5.10 21.11 9.43
CA ALA A 212 -4.99 20.02 10.39
C ALA A 212 -4.92 20.54 11.84
N ARG A 213 -4.13 21.59 12.11
CA ARG A 213 -4.05 22.25 13.43
C ARG A 213 -5.37 22.88 13.84
N SER A 214 -6.03 23.54 12.90
CA SER A 214 -7.34 24.17 13.13
C SER A 214 -8.42 23.13 13.45
N TYR A 215 -8.42 22.00 12.76
CA TYR A 215 -9.30 20.87 13.03
C TYR A 215 -9.06 20.30 14.44
N ASP A 216 -7.81 20.14 14.85
CA ASP A 216 -7.46 19.64 16.18
C ASP A 216 -7.93 20.62 17.28
N LYS A 217 -7.68 21.92 17.11
CA LYS A 217 -8.15 22.95 18.03
C LYS A 217 -9.69 22.97 18.15
N ALA A 218 -10.41 22.85 17.05
CA ALA A 218 -11.86 22.78 17.06
C ALA A 218 -12.36 21.50 17.76
N SER A 219 -11.65 20.38 17.57
CA SER A 219 -11.97 19.08 18.17
C SER A 219 -11.65 18.98 19.66
N SER A 220 -10.93 19.95 20.24
CA SER A 220 -10.58 19.99 21.68
C SER A 220 -11.74 20.44 22.56
N SER A 221 -12.77 21.10 22.00
CA SER A 221 -13.99 21.43 22.73
C SER A 221 -14.85 20.17 22.98
N PRO A 222 -15.69 20.13 24.04
CA PRO A 222 -16.56 18.97 24.29
C PRO A 222 -17.48 18.63 23.11
N VAL A 223 -18.03 19.64 22.44
CA VAL A 223 -18.87 19.46 21.24
C VAL A 223 -18.03 18.97 20.06
N GLY A 224 -16.87 19.57 19.82
CA GLY A 224 -15.95 19.18 18.77
C GLY A 224 -15.44 17.76 18.96
N TRP A 225 -15.13 17.37 20.18
CA TRP A 225 -14.75 15.99 20.53
C TRP A 225 -15.87 15.00 20.21
N TYR A 226 -17.11 15.32 20.55
CA TYR A 226 -18.26 14.48 20.25
C TYR A 226 -18.45 14.30 18.72
N ILE A 227 -18.42 15.41 17.97
CA ILE A 227 -18.56 15.39 16.50
C ILE A 227 -17.43 14.59 15.88
N ARG A 228 -16.19 14.82 16.28
CA ARG A 228 -15.02 14.06 15.81
C ARG A 228 -15.18 12.56 16.04
N ASN A 229 -15.58 12.16 17.26
CA ASN A 229 -15.78 10.74 17.57
C ASN A 229 -16.92 10.14 16.75
N ALA A 230 -18.03 10.85 16.58
CA ALA A 230 -19.13 10.39 15.76
C ALA A 230 -18.72 10.18 14.29
N GLN A 231 -17.94 11.11 13.73
CA GLN A 231 -17.45 11.03 12.34
C GLN A 231 -16.38 9.97 12.13
N THR A 232 -15.47 9.76 13.10
CA THR A 232 -14.30 8.91 12.90
C THR A 232 -14.46 7.50 13.42
N ARG A 233 -15.49 7.23 14.25
CA ARG A 233 -15.66 5.93 14.91
C ARG A 233 -15.83 4.77 13.94
N GLN A 234 -16.50 5.01 12.81
CA GLN A 234 -16.79 3.98 11.80
C GLN A 234 -15.78 3.94 10.65
N LEU A 235 -14.77 4.83 10.66
CA LEU A 235 -13.75 4.87 9.63
C LEU A 235 -12.67 3.82 9.91
N SER A 236 -12.30 3.06 8.89
CA SER A 236 -11.13 2.19 8.89
C SER A 236 -9.82 2.98 8.77
N HIS A 237 -9.83 4.12 8.10
CA HIS A 237 -8.69 5.02 7.93
C HIS A 237 -8.90 6.30 8.71
N PRO A 238 -7.87 6.86 9.38
CA PRO A 238 -7.95 8.17 9.97
C PRO A 238 -8.16 9.25 8.90
N LEU A 239 -8.74 10.37 9.27
CA LEU A 239 -8.85 11.51 8.36
C LEU A 239 -7.46 11.96 7.89
N PRO A 240 -7.28 12.31 6.60
CA PRO A 240 -6.00 12.74 6.05
C PRO A 240 -5.34 13.87 6.84
N VAL A 241 -6.12 14.82 7.33
CA VAL A 241 -5.63 15.93 8.16
C VAL A 241 -5.03 15.45 9.49
N LEU A 242 -5.59 14.40 10.10
CA LEU A 242 -5.04 13.81 11.33
C LEU A 242 -3.76 13.04 11.06
N ARG A 243 -3.72 12.30 9.97
CA ARG A 243 -2.50 11.58 9.52
C ARG A 243 -1.36 12.57 9.25
N ALA A 244 -1.67 13.68 8.54
CA ALA A 244 -0.70 14.73 8.24
C ALA A 244 -0.10 15.35 9.52
N ARG A 245 -0.93 15.64 10.53
CA ARG A 245 -0.46 16.13 11.82
C ARG A 245 0.45 15.13 12.52
N GLU A 246 0.03 13.87 12.63
CA GLU A 246 0.82 12.81 13.26
C GLU A 246 2.19 12.64 12.60
N ILE A 247 2.27 12.74 11.27
CA ILE A 247 3.54 12.69 10.53
C ILE A 247 4.40 13.92 10.84
N ASP A 248 3.82 15.14 10.85
CA ASP A 248 4.54 16.37 11.18
C ASP A 248 5.09 16.30 12.62
N GLU A 249 4.30 15.87 13.59
CA GLU A 249 4.71 15.73 14.99
C GLU A 249 5.79 14.64 15.16
N TRP A 250 5.58 13.47 14.57
CA TRP A 250 6.53 12.37 14.70
C TRP A 250 7.87 12.68 14.03
N SER A 251 7.87 13.39 12.89
CA SER A 251 9.11 13.81 12.21
C SER A 251 10.04 14.65 13.10
N ARG A 252 9.48 15.37 14.08
CA ARG A 252 10.22 16.21 15.04
C ARG A 252 10.56 15.48 16.33
N SER A 253 10.07 14.26 16.52
CA SER A 253 10.25 13.49 17.74
C SER A 253 11.69 12.99 17.92
N GLN A 254 12.05 12.72 19.16
CA GLN A 254 13.33 12.08 19.49
C GLN A 254 13.38 10.63 18.98
N GLU A 255 12.23 9.96 18.96
CA GLU A 255 12.09 8.60 18.44
C GLU A 255 12.53 8.52 16.97
N TYR A 256 11.96 9.37 16.11
CA TYR A 256 12.31 9.42 14.68
C TYR A 256 13.80 9.71 14.47
N ARG A 257 14.35 10.71 15.18
CA ARG A 257 15.77 11.05 15.10
C ARG A 257 16.67 9.89 15.51
N SER A 258 16.33 9.17 16.57
CA SER A 258 17.10 8.01 17.03
C SER A 258 17.07 6.84 16.03
N LEU A 259 15.95 6.65 15.32
CA LEU A 259 15.85 5.66 14.24
C LEU A 259 16.77 6.00 13.07
N LEU A 260 16.78 7.26 12.63
CA LEU A 260 17.67 7.71 11.56
C LEU A 260 19.14 7.57 11.94
N GLN A 261 19.53 7.93 13.17
CA GLN A 261 20.90 7.79 13.64
C GLN A 261 21.36 6.33 13.66
N ARG A 262 20.52 5.40 14.11
CA ARG A 262 20.83 3.95 14.07
C ARG A 262 21.01 3.44 12.64
N ALA A 263 20.18 3.87 11.71
CA ALA A 263 20.29 3.48 10.31
C ALA A 263 21.61 3.98 9.68
N ILE A 264 22.07 5.18 10.02
CA ILE A 264 23.36 5.75 9.57
C ILE A 264 24.53 4.95 10.13
N GLN A 265 24.49 4.60 11.43
CA GLN A 265 25.57 3.83 12.09
C GLN A 265 25.71 2.42 11.48
N VAL A 266 24.61 1.72 11.22
CA VAL A 266 24.63 0.39 10.60
C VAL A 266 25.25 0.44 9.20
N ASN A 267 24.90 1.44 8.40
CA ASN A 267 25.45 1.61 7.05
C ASN A 267 26.94 1.99 7.05
N SER A 268 27.45 2.65 8.09
CA SER A 268 28.87 2.97 8.21
C SER A 268 29.72 1.73 8.58
N VAL A 269 29.18 0.82 9.38
CA VAL A 269 29.85 -0.42 9.78
C VAL A 269 29.92 -1.44 8.64
N GLN A 270 28.92 -1.47 7.74
CA GLN A 270 28.91 -2.38 6.59
C GLN A 270 29.83 -1.94 5.43
N LYS A 271 30.39 -0.74 5.48
CA LYS A 271 31.32 -0.21 4.47
C LYS A 271 32.79 -0.38 4.84
N VAL A 272 33.11 -0.97 5.97
CA VAL A 272 34.45 -1.35 6.43
C VAL A 272 34.64 -2.85 6.27
#